data_abb8f96e8e5a6e536a133c98f37c2c2d
#
_entry.id   abb8f96e8e5a6e536a133c98f37c2c2d
#
_cell.length_a   1.000
_cell.length_b   1.000
_cell.length_c   1.000
_cell.angle_alpha   90.00
_cell.angle_beta   90.00
_cell.angle_gamma   90.00
#
_symmetry.space_group_name_H-M   'P 1'
#
loop_
_entity.id
_entity.type
_entity.pdbx_description
1 polymer ?
#
loop_
_entity_poly.entity_id
_entity_poly.type
_entity_poly.pdbx_seq_one_letter_code
_entity_poly.pdbx_strand_id
1 'polypeptide(L)'
;MKTSHTLGMIAAALVLSACGSAGRGLGGALLSPFDPKPGGYATLNLGGDNGNSIIKKDETIRIHDAEKGGTKSYNANDKFDISHKKQNKITSLGFELLNANKQKVESGELDIYKLSYSAVVGKRIQKRFDGTTGEEIKNFNPYFTVESVQGRFTKEAEKPKSGIVNYQGIAFAGQDNQGRLNYNINFGNNTGSGTITGLKGEFHKQTIELAQADLTKRSSDYYGLSGDAKINGNNRGEYHLNLFGPKADEVA
;
A
#
# COMPACT_ATOMS: atom_id res chain seq x y z
N MET A 1 -21.07 4.50 33.17
CA MET A 1 -20.02 3.77 32.46
C MET A 1 -19.92 4.34 31.05
N LYS A 2 -18.87 5.12 30.77
CA LYS A 2 -18.61 5.64 29.41
C LYS A 2 -17.82 4.57 28.67
N THR A 3 -18.47 3.89 27.74
CA THR A 3 -17.78 3.01 26.77
C THR A 3 -16.97 3.88 25.83
N SER A 4 -15.69 3.89 26.05
CA SER A 4 -14.69 4.45 25.16
C SER A 4 -14.65 3.57 23.90
N HIS A 5 -15.32 3.98 22.82
CA HIS A 5 -15.15 3.37 21.51
C HIS A 5 -13.76 3.77 21.01
N THR A 6 -12.82 2.86 21.08
CA THR A 6 -11.54 2.97 20.40
C THR A 6 -11.84 3.01 18.91
N LEU A 7 -11.74 4.20 18.30
CA LEU A 7 -11.86 4.36 16.85
C LEU A 7 -10.72 3.57 16.20
N GLY A 8 -11.09 2.52 15.47
CA GLY A 8 -10.15 1.80 14.65
C GLY A 8 -9.56 2.75 13.60
N MET A 9 -8.23 2.82 13.53
CA MET A 9 -7.53 3.48 12.44
C MET A 9 -8.02 2.89 11.11
N ILE A 10 -8.36 3.77 10.15
CA ILE A 10 -8.65 3.35 8.78
C ILE A 10 -7.33 2.89 8.16
N ALA A 11 -7.02 1.61 8.28
CA ALA A 11 -5.93 0.99 7.56
C ALA A 11 -6.48 0.48 6.22
N ALA A 12 -6.45 1.33 5.20
CA ALA A 12 -6.72 0.94 3.83
C ALA A 12 -5.48 1.20 2.98
N ALA A 13 -5.07 0.21 2.20
CA ALA A 13 -4.02 0.40 1.21
C ALA A 13 -4.59 1.21 0.04
N LEU A 14 -3.99 2.35 -0.26
CA LEU A 14 -4.38 3.24 -1.33
C LEU A 14 -3.41 3.04 -2.49
N VAL A 15 -3.92 2.75 -3.67
CA VAL A 15 -3.09 2.52 -4.85
C VAL A 15 -3.72 3.16 -6.07
N LEU A 16 -2.96 4.02 -6.73
CA LEU A 16 -3.42 4.80 -7.88
C LEU A 16 -2.42 4.70 -9.02
N SER A 17 -2.92 4.38 -10.20
CA SER A 17 -2.22 4.65 -11.44
C SER A 17 -2.81 5.88 -12.13
N ALA A 18 -1.97 6.73 -12.71
CA ALA A 18 -2.43 7.83 -13.53
C ALA A 18 -3.02 7.31 -14.83
N CYS A 19 -4.35 7.31 -14.97
CA CYS A 19 -4.96 7.29 -16.29
C CYS A 19 -4.86 8.69 -16.86
N GLY A 20 -3.70 8.99 -17.46
CA GLY A 20 -3.46 10.28 -18.10
C GLY A 20 -4.32 10.44 -19.34
N SER A 21 -5.41 11.20 -19.26
CA SER A 21 -5.84 12.01 -20.39
C SER A 21 -5.01 13.29 -20.39
N ALA A 22 -3.69 13.17 -20.57
CA ALA A 22 -2.85 14.31 -20.92
C ALA A 22 -3.29 14.77 -22.29
N GLY A 23 -3.80 16.00 -22.38
CA GLY A 23 -4.12 16.68 -23.61
C GLY A 23 -3.01 16.49 -24.63
N ARG A 24 -3.40 16.15 -25.86
CA ARG A 24 -2.51 16.04 -27.01
C ARG A 24 -1.67 17.31 -27.16
N GLY A 25 -0.41 17.21 -26.83
CA GLY A 25 0.60 18.25 -26.98
C GLY A 25 1.95 17.65 -27.27
N LEU A 26 2.18 17.37 -28.57
CA LEU A 26 3.48 17.38 -29.27
C LEU A 26 4.63 16.53 -28.70
N GLY A 27 5.03 15.55 -29.49
CA GLY A 27 6.42 15.18 -29.66
C GLY A 27 6.82 13.85 -29.05
N GLY A 28 7.04 12.91 -29.94
CA GLY A 28 7.95 11.77 -29.86
C GLY A 28 8.18 11.17 -28.49
N ALA A 29 7.58 10.03 -28.22
CA ALA A 29 7.99 9.19 -27.11
C ALA A 29 9.45 8.78 -27.31
N LEU A 30 10.36 9.55 -26.76
CA LEU A 30 11.66 9.03 -26.38
C LEU A 30 11.37 8.05 -25.25
N LEU A 31 11.44 6.76 -25.55
CA LEU A 31 11.43 5.70 -24.57
C LEU A 31 12.46 6.05 -23.50
N SER A 32 11.99 6.41 -22.31
CA SER A 32 12.86 6.68 -21.20
C SER A 32 13.59 5.37 -20.85
N PRO A 33 14.92 5.38 -20.63
CA PRO A 33 15.65 4.19 -20.17
C PRO A 33 15.15 3.65 -18.82
N PHE A 34 14.15 4.30 -18.25
CA PHE A 34 13.51 3.95 -17.00
C PHE A 34 12.08 3.46 -17.16
N ASP A 35 11.62 3.17 -18.38
CA ASP A 35 10.32 2.51 -18.56
C ASP A 35 10.30 1.21 -17.77
N PRO A 36 9.18 0.89 -17.09
CA PRO A 36 9.09 -0.32 -16.30
C PRO A 36 9.37 -1.50 -17.22
N LYS A 37 10.19 -2.41 -16.76
CA LYS A 37 10.38 -3.68 -17.48
C LYS A 37 9.02 -4.33 -17.67
N PRO A 38 8.77 -5.02 -18.79
CA PRO A 38 7.57 -5.82 -18.94
C PRO A 38 7.34 -6.67 -17.69
N GLY A 39 6.18 -6.51 -17.03
CA GLY A 39 5.89 -7.21 -15.77
C GLY A 39 5.82 -6.32 -14.51
N GLY A 40 6.20 -5.03 -14.57
CA GLY A 40 6.08 -4.06 -13.47
C GLY A 40 7.06 -4.25 -12.32
N TYR A 41 6.76 -3.66 -11.15
CA TYR A 41 7.58 -3.78 -9.95
C TYR A 41 7.77 -5.24 -9.55
N ALA A 42 9.00 -5.69 -9.33
CA ALA A 42 9.33 -7.10 -9.37
C ALA A 42 9.73 -7.71 -8.02
N THR A 43 10.14 -6.90 -7.06
CA THR A 43 10.78 -7.43 -5.84
C THR A 43 10.38 -6.64 -4.61
N LEU A 44 9.93 -7.32 -3.56
CA LEU A 44 9.67 -6.74 -2.24
C LEU A 44 10.85 -7.00 -1.30
N ASN A 45 11.26 -5.98 -0.58
CA ASN A 45 12.11 -6.11 0.60
C ASN A 45 11.22 -6.49 1.79
N LEU A 46 11.57 -7.53 2.51
CA LEU A 46 10.74 -8.02 3.62
C LEU A 46 10.99 -7.30 4.92
N GLY A 47 12.24 -6.96 5.22
CA GLY A 47 12.60 -6.07 6.30
C GLY A 47 12.92 -4.66 5.80
N GLY A 48 12.92 -3.71 6.69
CA GLY A 48 13.27 -2.33 6.40
C GLY A 48 13.34 -1.51 7.66
N ASP A 49 14.06 -0.40 7.58
CA ASP A 49 14.06 0.63 8.61
C ASP A 49 12.85 1.56 8.40
N ASN A 50 12.41 2.24 9.45
CA ASN A 50 11.41 3.32 9.39
C ASN A 50 9.95 2.93 9.11
N GLY A 51 9.48 1.83 9.67
CA GLY A 51 8.04 1.49 9.66
C GLY A 51 7.50 0.99 8.32
N ASN A 52 8.37 0.69 7.37
CA ASN A 52 8.02 0.15 6.05
C ASN A 52 8.54 -1.29 5.91
N SER A 53 8.29 -2.10 6.93
CA SER A 53 8.84 -3.44 7.10
C SER A 53 7.70 -4.46 7.20
N ILE A 54 7.69 -5.44 6.31
CA ILE A 54 6.72 -6.55 6.33
C ILE A 54 6.97 -7.45 7.54
N ILE A 55 8.23 -7.61 7.94
CA ILE A 55 8.66 -8.36 9.14
C ILE A 55 9.77 -7.64 9.87
N LYS A 56 9.88 -7.85 11.18
CA LYS A 56 10.95 -7.31 12.01
C LYS A 56 12.25 -8.11 11.83
N LYS A 57 13.36 -7.52 12.28
CA LYS A 57 14.71 -8.05 12.10
C LYS A 57 14.88 -9.51 12.56
N ASP A 58 14.25 -9.88 13.66
CA ASP A 58 14.40 -11.20 14.28
C ASP A 58 13.26 -12.18 13.94
N GLU A 59 12.35 -11.74 13.08
CA GLU A 59 11.21 -12.54 12.64
C GLU A 59 11.55 -13.34 11.37
N THR A 60 10.77 -14.38 11.14
CA THR A 60 10.77 -15.16 9.91
C THR A 60 9.33 -15.23 9.41
N ILE A 61 9.11 -14.95 8.13
CA ILE A 61 7.81 -15.16 7.49
C ILE A 61 7.88 -16.39 6.58
N ARG A 62 6.88 -17.25 6.69
CA ARG A 62 6.62 -18.32 5.72
C ARG A 62 5.53 -17.84 4.79
N ILE A 63 5.78 -17.83 3.49
CA ILE A 63 4.82 -17.43 2.46
C ILE A 63 4.47 -18.64 1.64
N HIS A 64 3.18 -18.91 1.49
CA HIS A 64 2.66 -19.95 0.63
C HIS A 64 2.33 -19.38 -0.75
N ASP A 65 3.15 -19.68 -1.72
CA ASP A 65 2.97 -19.27 -3.11
C ASP A 65 2.91 -20.51 -4.02
N ALA A 66 1.70 -20.92 -4.36
CA ALA A 66 1.48 -22.09 -5.21
C ALA A 66 2.11 -21.95 -6.61
N GLU A 67 2.20 -20.72 -7.14
CA GLU A 67 2.83 -20.46 -8.46
C GLU A 67 4.36 -20.63 -8.42
N LYS A 68 4.96 -20.60 -7.24
CA LYS A 68 6.41 -20.76 -7.03
C LYS A 68 6.79 -22.03 -6.27
N GLY A 69 5.91 -23.02 -6.26
CA GLY A 69 6.21 -24.33 -5.70
C GLY A 69 5.94 -24.46 -4.20
N GLY A 70 5.02 -23.69 -3.66
CA GLY A 70 4.51 -23.88 -2.31
C GLY A 70 5.09 -22.95 -1.26
N THR A 71 5.31 -23.47 -0.03
CA THR A 71 5.72 -22.65 1.11
C THR A 71 7.23 -22.45 1.19
N LYS A 72 7.66 -21.22 1.32
CA LYS A 72 9.05 -20.82 1.56
C LYS A 72 9.20 -19.93 2.77
N SER A 73 10.32 -20.05 3.47
CA SER A 73 10.67 -19.21 4.63
C SER A 73 11.61 -18.08 4.20
N TYR A 74 11.37 -16.90 4.75
CA TYR A 74 12.15 -15.68 4.47
C TYR A 74 12.46 -14.95 5.78
N ASN A 75 13.61 -14.33 5.86
CA ASN A 75 14.04 -13.45 6.95
C ASN A 75 13.98 -11.98 6.51
N ALA A 76 14.20 -11.06 7.44
CA ALA A 76 14.09 -9.62 7.17
C ALA A 76 15.00 -9.08 6.06
N ASN A 77 16.17 -9.70 5.84
CA ASN A 77 17.10 -9.28 4.78
C ASN A 77 16.80 -9.91 3.41
N ASP A 78 15.83 -10.82 3.35
CA ASP A 78 15.50 -11.51 2.11
C ASP A 78 14.60 -10.64 1.23
N LYS A 79 14.65 -10.95 -0.06
CA LYS A 79 13.78 -10.34 -1.07
C LYS A 79 12.76 -11.35 -1.56
N PHE A 80 11.52 -10.91 -1.66
CA PHE A 80 10.43 -11.71 -2.20
C PHE A 80 10.14 -11.31 -3.65
N ASP A 81 10.32 -12.27 -4.57
CA ASP A 81 10.07 -12.07 -6.00
C ASP A 81 8.56 -12.09 -6.31
N ILE A 82 8.06 -10.95 -6.79
CA ILE A 82 6.68 -10.76 -7.25
C ILE A 82 6.61 -10.51 -8.77
N SER A 83 7.67 -10.77 -9.53
CA SER A 83 7.72 -10.52 -10.98
C SER A 83 6.60 -11.25 -11.74
N HIS A 84 6.28 -12.47 -11.32
CA HIS A 84 5.24 -13.34 -11.88
C HIS A 84 3.81 -12.95 -11.49
N LYS A 85 3.63 -12.07 -10.49
CA LYS A 85 2.30 -11.61 -10.08
C LYS A 85 1.72 -10.61 -11.08
N LYS A 86 0.40 -10.67 -11.28
CA LYS A 86 -0.30 -9.78 -12.24
C LYS A 86 -0.32 -8.35 -11.73
N GLN A 87 -0.08 -7.40 -12.64
CA GLN A 87 -0.25 -5.97 -12.37
C GLN A 87 -1.73 -5.60 -12.23
N ASN A 88 -2.00 -4.53 -11.49
CA ASN A 88 -3.33 -3.96 -11.30
C ASN A 88 -4.34 -4.95 -10.69
N LYS A 89 -3.84 -5.90 -9.92
CA LYS A 89 -4.64 -6.92 -9.25
C LYS A 89 -4.05 -7.25 -7.88
N ILE A 90 -4.94 -7.44 -6.89
CA ILE A 90 -4.53 -7.98 -5.60
C ILE A 90 -4.23 -9.47 -5.76
N THR A 91 -3.07 -9.88 -5.27
CA THR A 91 -2.70 -11.28 -5.09
C THR A 91 -2.64 -11.55 -3.60
N SER A 92 -3.44 -12.50 -3.11
CA SER A 92 -3.42 -12.93 -1.72
C SER A 92 -2.62 -14.22 -1.59
N LEU A 93 -1.68 -14.23 -0.65
CA LEU A 93 -0.80 -15.35 -0.36
C LEU A 93 -0.93 -15.71 1.12
N GLY A 94 -1.09 -16.97 1.45
CA GLY A 94 -1.08 -17.41 2.84
C GLY A 94 0.26 -17.09 3.51
N PHE A 95 0.24 -16.64 4.76
CA PHE A 95 1.46 -16.45 5.53
C PHE A 95 1.37 -16.99 6.96
N GLU A 96 2.53 -17.34 7.50
CA GLU A 96 2.76 -17.56 8.92
C GLU A 96 3.95 -16.69 9.35
N LEU A 97 3.80 -15.94 10.44
CA LEU A 97 4.87 -15.17 11.06
C LEU A 97 5.42 -15.93 12.26
N LEU A 98 6.73 -16.09 12.30
CA LEU A 98 7.45 -16.74 13.39
C LEU A 98 8.32 -15.70 14.13
N ASN A 99 8.32 -15.75 15.46
CA ASN A 99 9.20 -14.94 16.28
C ASN A 99 10.68 -15.42 16.23
N ALA A 100 11.56 -14.76 16.99
CA ALA A 100 12.96 -15.13 17.09
C ALA A 100 13.20 -16.59 17.52
N ASN A 101 12.32 -17.14 18.35
CA ASN A 101 12.36 -18.53 18.83
C ASN A 101 11.73 -19.52 17.84
N LYS A 102 11.39 -19.08 16.63
CA LYS A 102 10.71 -19.88 15.59
C LYS A 102 9.32 -20.38 15.97
N GLN A 103 8.70 -19.77 16.96
CA GLN A 103 7.30 -20.03 17.32
C GLN A 103 6.38 -19.16 16.48
N LYS A 104 5.28 -19.75 16.01
CA LYS A 104 4.26 -19.03 15.24
C LYS A 104 3.56 -18.00 16.14
N VAL A 105 3.47 -16.77 15.67
CA VAL A 105 2.80 -15.66 16.38
C VAL A 105 1.61 -15.10 15.63
N GLU A 106 1.61 -15.16 14.30
CA GLU A 106 0.50 -14.70 13.46
C GLU A 106 0.34 -15.61 12.24
N SER A 107 -0.89 -15.70 11.74
CA SER A 107 -1.14 -16.26 10.40
C SER A 107 -2.35 -15.59 9.76
N GLY A 108 -2.38 -15.64 8.42
CA GLY A 108 -3.42 -15.02 7.63
C GLY A 108 -3.03 -14.92 6.17
N GLU A 109 -3.36 -13.81 5.55
CA GLU A 109 -3.09 -13.54 4.15
C GLU A 109 -2.28 -12.26 3.96
N LEU A 110 -1.29 -12.33 3.08
CA LEU A 110 -0.50 -11.22 2.58
C LEU A 110 -1.11 -10.77 1.27
N ASP A 111 -1.74 -9.62 1.25
CA ASP A 111 -2.36 -9.03 0.08
C ASP A 111 -1.37 -8.08 -0.60
N ILE A 112 -1.00 -8.39 -1.83
CA ILE A 112 -0.02 -7.63 -2.61
C ILE A 112 -0.73 -7.03 -3.82
N TYR A 113 -0.75 -5.71 -3.90
CA TYR A 113 -1.18 -4.99 -5.10
C TYR A 113 0.04 -4.43 -5.82
N LYS A 114 0.28 -4.96 -7.01
CA LYS A 114 1.46 -4.65 -7.82
C LYS A 114 1.10 -3.69 -8.95
N LEU A 115 1.89 -2.63 -9.09
CA LEU A 115 1.85 -1.66 -10.18
C LEU A 115 3.13 -1.72 -11.03
N SER A 116 3.29 -0.75 -11.93
CA SER A 116 4.47 -0.66 -12.79
C SER A 116 5.71 -0.23 -12.00
N TYR A 117 5.57 0.74 -11.12
CA TYR A 117 6.68 1.34 -10.37
C TYR A 117 6.62 1.09 -8.88
N SER A 118 5.50 0.57 -8.38
CA SER A 118 5.30 0.35 -6.95
C SER A 118 4.56 -0.94 -6.63
N ALA A 119 4.57 -1.31 -5.36
CA ALA A 119 3.69 -2.32 -4.80
C ALA A 119 3.27 -1.93 -3.38
N VAL A 120 2.03 -2.23 -3.06
CA VAL A 120 1.47 -2.08 -1.71
C VAL A 120 1.24 -3.46 -1.13
N VAL A 121 1.66 -3.63 0.11
CA VAL A 121 1.54 -4.89 0.85
C VAL A 121 0.74 -4.65 2.11
N GLY A 122 -0.34 -5.41 2.26
CA GLY A 122 -1.13 -5.48 3.48
C GLY A 122 -1.14 -6.88 4.06
N LYS A 123 -1.28 -6.98 5.37
CA LYS A 123 -1.54 -8.22 6.09
C LYS A 123 -2.98 -8.26 6.56
N ARG A 124 -3.67 -9.32 6.25
CA ARG A 124 -4.94 -9.69 6.87
C ARG A 124 -4.66 -10.76 7.91
N ILE A 125 -4.50 -10.34 9.16
CA ILE A 125 -4.18 -11.22 10.27
C ILE A 125 -5.48 -11.91 10.71
N GLN A 126 -5.53 -13.21 10.51
CA GLN A 126 -6.72 -14.03 10.83
C GLN A 126 -6.60 -14.72 12.19
N LYS A 127 -5.37 -15.06 12.59
CA LYS A 127 -5.10 -15.73 13.86
C LYS A 127 -3.84 -15.17 14.52
N ARG A 128 -3.85 -15.09 15.83
CA ARG A 128 -2.69 -14.83 16.66
C ARG A 128 -2.42 -15.98 17.61
N PHE A 129 -1.16 -16.15 17.97
CA PHE A 129 -0.68 -17.21 18.83
C PHE A 129 0.16 -16.62 19.96
N ASP A 130 0.12 -17.25 21.12
CA ASP A 130 1.04 -16.94 22.21
C ASP A 130 2.47 -17.29 21.78
N GLY A 131 3.36 -16.30 21.80
CA GLY A 131 4.74 -16.45 21.33
C GLY A 131 5.63 -17.30 22.24
N THR A 132 5.12 -17.79 23.37
CA THR A 132 5.81 -18.66 24.31
C THR A 132 5.27 -20.07 24.26
N THR A 133 3.95 -20.23 24.31
CA THR A 133 3.29 -21.54 24.34
C THR A 133 2.97 -22.06 22.94
N GLY A 134 2.83 -21.19 21.95
CA GLY A 134 2.39 -21.52 20.59
C GLY A 134 0.88 -21.77 20.48
N GLU A 135 0.11 -21.57 21.56
CA GLU A 135 -1.33 -21.76 21.55
C GLU A 135 -2.05 -20.62 20.84
N GLU A 136 -3.12 -20.96 20.11
CA GLU A 136 -3.96 -19.97 19.43
C GLU A 136 -4.71 -19.11 20.47
N ILE A 137 -4.62 -17.78 20.34
CA ILE A 137 -5.33 -16.82 21.18
C ILE A 137 -6.81 -16.87 20.82
N LYS A 138 -7.62 -17.41 21.74
CA LYS A 138 -9.09 -17.48 21.57
C LYS A 138 -9.68 -16.07 21.53
N ASN A 139 -10.74 -15.91 20.74
CA ASN A 139 -11.48 -14.64 20.59
C ASN A 139 -10.63 -13.50 19.98
N PHE A 140 -9.59 -13.83 19.23
CA PHE A 140 -8.87 -12.85 18.44
C PHE A 140 -9.82 -12.27 17.36
N ASN A 141 -9.85 -10.94 17.25
CA ASN A 141 -10.62 -10.26 16.21
C ASN A 141 -9.73 -10.01 14.99
N PRO A 142 -9.99 -10.64 13.83
CA PRO A 142 -9.20 -10.45 12.62
C PRO A 142 -9.18 -8.99 12.18
N TYR A 143 -8.03 -8.52 11.70
CA TYR A 143 -7.89 -7.15 11.18
C TYR A 143 -6.94 -7.10 9.99
N PHE A 144 -7.02 -5.98 9.25
CA PHE A 144 -6.13 -5.67 8.15
C PHE A 144 -5.18 -4.53 8.55
N THR A 145 -3.93 -4.61 8.12
CA THR A 145 -2.93 -3.56 8.29
C THR A 145 -2.10 -3.40 7.03
N VAL A 146 -1.75 -2.16 6.70
CA VAL A 146 -0.78 -1.86 5.63
C VAL A 146 0.61 -1.98 6.22
N GLU A 147 1.41 -2.87 5.65
CA GLU A 147 2.76 -3.17 6.15
C GLU A 147 3.82 -2.39 5.39
N SER A 148 3.64 -2.24 4.08
CA SER A 148 4.69 -1.66 3.25
C SER A 148 4.15 -1.08 1.95
N VAL A 149 4.70 0.05 1.58
CA VAL A 149 4.55 0.66 0.26
C VAL A 149 5.95 0.84 -0.31
N GLN A 150 6.28 0.09 -1.35
CA GLN A 150 7.62 0.06 -1.93
C GLN A 150 7.57 0.38 -3.42
N GLY A 151 8.63 1.02 -3.91
CA GLY A 151 8.68 1.35 -5.33
C GLY A 151 9.85 2.24 -5.71
N ARG A 152 9.86 2.61 -6.98
CA ARG A 152 10.74 3.65 -7.51
C ARG A 152 10.10 5.01 -7.24
N PHE A 153 10.52 5.68 -6.20
CA PHE A 153 10.04 7.02 -5.87
C PHE A 153 10.35 8.01 -7.00
N THR A 154 9.41 8.93 -7.21
CA THR A 154 9.60 10.07 -8.11
C THR A 154 10.63 11.04 -7.51
N LYS A 155 11.71 11.30 -8.24
CA LYS A 155 12.74 12.27 -7.85
C LYS A 155 12.29 13.69 -8.14
N GLU A 156 12.89 14.66 -7.46
CA GLU A 156 12.57 16.08 -7.63
C GLU A 156 12.64 16.56 -9.08
N ALA A 157 13.70 16.18 -9.80
CA ALA A 157 13.89 16.54 -11.19
C ALA A 157 12.86 15.91 -12.15
N GLU A 158 12.21 14.85 -11.72
CA GLU A 158 11.23 14.08 -12.49
C GLU A 158 9.78 14.51 -12.18
N LYS A 159 9.56 15.18 -11.06
CA LYS A 159 8.25 15.63 -10.62
C LYS A 159 7.68 16.67 -11.59
N PRO A 160 6.40 16.56 -12.02
CA PRO A 160 5.76 17.62 -12.78
C PRO A 160 5.84 18.97 -12.05
N LYS A 161 6.07 20.05 -12.80
CA LYS A 161 6.19 21.41 -12.24
C LYS A 161 4.87 22.18 -12.25
N SER A 162 3.90 21.72 -13.01
CA SER A 162 2.60 22.37 -13.17
C SER A 162 1.54 21.39 -13.69
N GLY A 163 0.29 21.81 -13.70
CA GLY A 163 -0.84 21.02 -14.17
C GLY A 163 -1.51 20.23 -13.07
N ILE A 164 -2.67 19.67 -13.40
CA ILE A 164 -3.46 18.81 -12.52
C ILE A 164 -3.44 17.40 -13.11
N VAL A 165 -3.08 16.43 -12.28
CA VAL A 165 -3.12 15.01 -12.65
C VAL A 165 -4.18 14.32 -11.80
N ASN A 166 -5.07 13.61 -12.47
CA ASN A 166 -6.08 12.77 -11.84
C ASN A 166 -5.58 11.33 -11.78
N TYR A 167 -5.52 10.79 -10.59
CA TYR A 167 -5.16 9.40 -10.32
C TYR A 167 -6.41 8.61 -9.99
N GLN A 168 -6.59 7.48 -10.64
CA GLN A 168 -7.70 6.56 -10.40
C GLN A 168 -7.18 5.17 -10.11
N GLY A 169 -7.72 4.52 -9.08
CA GLY A 169 -7.27 3.21 -8.67
C GLY A 169 -8.19 2.57 -7.65
N ILE A 170 -7.61 1.74 -6.80
CA ILE A 170 -8.35 1.06 -5.75
C ILE A 170 -7.83 1.44 -4.36
N ALA A 171 -8.73 1.40 -3.40
CA ALA A 171 -8.43 1.28 -1.99
C ALA A 171 -8.84 -0.12 -1.55
N PHE A 172 -8.07 -0.80 -0.72
CA PHE A 172 -8.43 -2.13 -0.25
C PHE A 172 -8.07 -2.36 1.23
N ALA A 173 -8.87 -3.17 1.86
CA ALA A 173 -8.66 -3.69 3.22
C ALA A 173 -8.90 -5.21 3.18
N GLY A 174 -8.09 -5.90 2.36
CA GLY A 174 -8.26 -7.31 1.99
C GLY A 174 -8.81 -7.51 0.58
N GLN A 175 -8.61 -8.71 0.03
CA GLN A 175 -8.99 -9.04 -1.35
C GLN A 175 -10.48 -8.80 -1.63
N ASP A 176 -11.34 -9.11 -0.67
CA ASP A 176 -12.80 -9.02 -0.83
C ASP A 176 -13.39 -7.67 -0.44
N ASN A 177 -12.57 -6.76 0.10
CA ASN A 177 -12.96 -5.42 0.50
C ASN A 177 -12.20 -4.39 -0.30
N GLN A 178 -12.70 -4.08 -1.50
CA GLN A 178 -12.11 -3.13 -2.42
C GLN A 178 -13.09 -1.99 -2.71
N GLY A 179 -12.55 -0.79 -2.76
CA GLY A 179 -13.24 0.43 -3.14
C GLY A 179 -12.54 1.14 -4.28
N ARG A 180 -13.17 2.18 -4.80
CA ARG A 180 -12.57 3.09 -5.77
C ARG A 180 -11.88 4.22 -5.07
N LEU A 181 -10.67 4.52 -5.51
CA LEU A 181 -9.93 5.70 -5.12
C LEU A 181 -9.83 6.65 -6.30
N ASN A 182 -10.12 7.92 -6.06
CA ASN A 182 -9.91 9.00 -7.02
C ASN A 182 -9.15 10.12 -6.29
N TYR A 183 -8.01 10.53 -6.82
CA TYR A 183 -7.16 11.52 -6.20
C TYR A 183 -6.60 12.50 -7.23
N ASN A 184 -6.66 13.79 -6.93
CA ASN A 184 -6.12 14.84 -7.79
C ASN A 184 -4.90 15.46 -7.13
N ILE A 185 -3.84 15.65 -7.90
CA ILE A 185 -2.68 16.45 -7.49
C ILE A 185 -2.55 17.62 -8.44
N ASN A 186 -2.57 18.83 -7.88
CA ASN A 186 -2.22 20.05 -8.58
C ASN A 186 -0.74 20.36 -8.33
N PHE A 187 0.09 20.07 -9.34
CA PHE A 187 1.53 20.32 -9.27
C PHE A 187 1.91 21.79 -9.36
N GLY A 188 0.99 22.67 -9.79
CA GLY A 188 1.23 24.11 -9.85
C GLY A 188 1.24 24.77 -8.47
N ASN A 189 0.34 24.35 -7.59
CA ASN A 189 0.29 24.84 -6.19
C ASN A 189 0.74 23.80 -5.17
N ASN A 190 1.19 22.63 -5.62
CA ASN A 190 1.66 21.51 -4.80
C ASN A 190 0.62 21.05 -3.76
N THR A 191 -0.62 20.84 -4.16
CA THR A 191 -1.67 20.32 -3.29
C THR A 191 -2.34 19.10 -3.90
N GLY A 192 -2.95 18.28 -3.05
CA GLY A 192 -3.75 17.13 -3.51
C GLY A 192 -4.93 16.85 -2.60
N SER A 193 -5.97 16.25 -3.17
CA SER A 193 -7.16 15.78 -2.45
C SER A 193 -7.85 14.68 -3.22
N GLY A 194 -8.72 13.93 -2.54
CA GLY A 194 -9.41 12.83 -3.21
C GLY A 194 -10.54 12.22 -2.43
N THR A 195 -11.04 11.10 -2.92
CA THR A 195 -12.12 10.34 -2.29
C THR A 195 -11.93 8.84 -2.47
N ILE A 196 -12.44 8.09 -1.49
CA ILE A 196 -12.60 6.64 -1.57
C ILE A 196 -14.08 6.31 -1.44
N THR A 197 -14.58 5.44 -2.31
CA THR A 197 -15.97 4.97 -2.29
C THR A 197 -16.02 3.45 -2.50
N GLY A 198 -17.12 2.83 -2.07
CA GLY A 198 -17.40 1.43 -2.37
C GLY A 198 -16.68 0.41 -1.52
N LEU A 199 -15.98 0.80 -0.45
CA LEU A 199 -15.50 -0.13 0.57
C LEU A 199 -16.68 -0.80 1.27
N LYS A 200 -16.47 -2.01 1.77
CA LYS A 200 -17.44 -2.81 2.51
C LYS A 200 -17.27 -2.62 4.04
N GLY A 201 -18.02 -3.41 4.81
CA GLY A 201 -17.95 -3.37 6.27
C GLY A 201 -18.46 -2.06 6.85
N GLU A 202 -17.76 -1.51 7.81
CA GLU A 202 -18.11 -0.25 8.46
C GLU A 202 -18.15 0.97 7.53
N PHE A 203 -17.48 0.90 6.37
CA PHE A 203 -17.48 1.94 5.34
C PHE A 203 -18.52 1.75 4.24
N HIS A 204 -19.41 0.75 4.38
CA HIS A 204 -20.44 0.48 3.38
C HIS A 204 -21.33 1.69 3.14
N LYS A 205 -21.47 2.07 1.86
CA LYS A 205 -22.20 3.27 1.40
C LYS A 205 -21.65 4.62 1.91
N GLN A 206 -20.46 4.63 2.48
CA GLN A 206 -19.81 5.87 2.90
C GLN A 206 -18.79 6.31 1.85
N THR A 207 -18.61 7.63 1.76
CA THR A 207 -17.49 8.26 1.06
C THR A 207 -16.47 8.69 2.09
N ILE A 208 -15.23 8.23 1.92
CA ILE A 208 -14.10 8.72 2.69
C ILE A 208 -13.51 9.87 1.88
N GLU A 209 -13.55 11.07 2.43
CA GLU A 209 -12.89 12.25 1.88
C GLU A 209 -11.43 12.24 2.33
N LEU A 210 -10.52 12.33 1.37
CA LEU A 210 -9.11 12.59 1.60
C LEU A 210 -8.91 14.10 1.48
N ALA A 211 -8.89 14.78 2.62
CA ALA A 211 -8.85 16.23 2.68
C ALA A 211 -7.63 16.79 1.96
N GLN A 212 -7.71 18.05 1.52
CA GLN A 212 -6.59 18.68 0.85
C GLN A 212 -5.35 18.67 1.73
N ALA A 213 -4.21 18.29 1.13
CA ALA A 213 -2.90 18.24 1.76
C ALA A 213 -1.83 18.80 0.83
N ASP A 214 -0.73 19.27 1.43
CA ASP A 214 0.40 19.79 0.70
C ASP A 214 1.31 18.64 0.24
N LEU A 215 1.77 18.74 -1.02
CA LEU A 215 2.79 17.89 -1.57
C LEU A 215 4.16 18.33 -1.05
N THR A 216 4.69 17.61 -0.08
CA THR A 216 5.92 17.95 0.62
C THR A 216 7.04 16.95 0.35
N LYS A 217 8.27 17.43 0.44
CA LYS A 217 9.46 16.57 0.43
C LYS A 217 9.54 15.80 1.75
N ARG A 218 9.60 14.47 1.68
CA ARG A 218 9.57 13.60 2.88
C ARG A 218 10.96 13.23 3.40
N SER A 219 11.89 13.00 2.50
CA SER A 219 13.30 12.78 2.80
C SER A 219 14.13 13.35 1.67
N SER A 220 15.42 13.09 1.64
CA SER A 220 16.31 13.59 0.60
C SER A 220 15.81 13.36 -0.83
N ASP A 221 14.97 12.34 -1.07
CA ASP A 221 14.79 11.81 -2.41
C ASP A 221 13.34 11.60 -2.87
N TYR A 222 12.30 11.84 -2.06
CA TYR A 222 10.93 11.62 -2.51
C TYR A 222 9.91 12.60 -1.97
N TYR A 223 8.76 12.66 -2.63
CA TYR A 223 7.63 13.52 -2.31
C TYR A 223 6.41 12.71 -1.90
N GLY A 224 5.63 13.26 -0.98
CA GLY A 224 4.39 12.67 -0.53
C GLY A 224 3.41 13.71 0.01
N LEU A 225 2.19 13.25 0.22
CA LEU A 225 1.10 14.01 0.84
C LEU A 225 0.67 13.30 2.13
N SER A 226 0.28 14.08 3.13
CA SER A 226 -0.40 13.57 4.33
C SER A 226 -1.49 14.51 4.73
N GLY A 227 -2.66 13.97 4.99
CA GLY A 227 -3.82 14.76 5.37
C GLY A 227 -4.86 13.95 6.11
N ASP A 228 -5.92 14.61 6.52
CA ASP A 228 -7.04 13.98 7.23
C ASP A 228 -7.88 13.13 6.29
N ALA A 229 -8.30 11.96 6.77
CA ALA A 229 -9.35 11.15 6.18
C ALA A 229 -10.66 11.40 6.92
N LYS A 230 -11.68 11.90 6.21
CA LYS A 230 -12.96 12.32 6.80
C LYS A 230 -14.13 11.49 6.30
N ILE A 231 -15.12 11.30 7.16
CA ILE A 231 -16.42 10.73 6.80
C ILE A 231 -17.50 11.67 7.33
N ASN A 232 -18.39 12.13 6.44
CA ASN A 232 -19.44 13.10 6.77
C ASN A 232 -18.86 14.36 7.47
N GLY A 233 -17.70 14.86 6.98
CA GLY A 233 -17.01 16.02 7.52
C GLY A 233 -16.23 15.79 8.82
N ASN A 234 -16.36 14.63 9.47
CA ASN A 234 -15.65 14.31 10.70
C ASN A 234 -14.34 13.61 10.41
N ASN A 235 -13.25 14.04 11.04
CA ASN A 235 -11.97 13.37 10.97
C ASN A 235 -12.08 11.95 11.55
N ARG A 236 -11.63 10.95 10.79
CA ARG A 236 -11.65 9.52 11.15
C ARG A 236 -10.25 8.89 11.11
N GLY A 237 -9.24 9.65 10.72
CA GLY A 237 -7.87 9.21 10.66
C GLY A 237 -7.05 10.08 9.71
N GLU A 238 -5.87 9.59 9.36
CA GLU A 238 -4.96 10.25 8.45
C GLU A 238 -4.70 9.35 7.23
N TYR A 239 -4.35 9.98 6.11
CA TYR A 239 -3.84 9.29 4.94
C TYR A 239 -2.43 9.75 4.59
N HIS A 240 -1.68 8.86 3.99
CA HIS A 240 -0.34 9.12 3.48
C HIS A 240 -0.23 8.57 2.06
N LEU A 241 0.32 9.36 1.16
CA LEU A 241 0.58 8.97 -0.23
C LEU A 241 1.99 9.40 -0.63
N ASN A 242 2.68 8.57 -1.41
CA ASN A 242 3.96 8.88 -2.01
C ASN A 242 3.86 8.84 -3.53
N LEU A 243 4.73 9.58 -4.22
CA LEU A 243 4.80 9.60 -5.67
C LEU A 243 5.79 8.55 -6.18
N PHE A 244 5.40 7.79 -7.19
CA PHE A 244 6.23 6.77 -7.82
C PHE A 244 6.29 6.93 -9.34
N GLY A 245 7.41 6.44 -9.91
CA GLY A 245 7.67 6.52 -11.34
C GLY A 245 8.35 7.82 -11.77
N PRO A 246 8.89 7.86 -13.02
CA PRO A 246 9.71 8.98 -13.50
C PRO A 246 8.94 10.29 -13.72
N LYS A 247 7.62 10.28 -13.72
CA LYS A 247 6.77 11.46 -13.95
C LYS A 247 5.63 11.55 -12.92
N ALA A 248 5.83 10.98 -11.75
CA ALA A 248 4.76 10.75 -10.79
C ALA A 248 3.60 9.94 -11.42
N ASP A 249 3.97 8.83 -12.07
CA ASP A 249 3.02 8.00 -12.82
C ASP A 249 2.03 7.29 -11.89
N GLU A 250 2.42 7.08 -10.64
CA GLU A 250 1.63 6.39 -9.61
C GLU A 250 1.70 7.13 -8.28
N VAL A 251 0.66 6.98 -7.46
CA VAL A 251 0.66 7.34 -6.05
C VAL A 251 0.16 6.16 -5.21
N ALA A 252 0.80 5.93 -4.07
CA ALA A 252 0.44 4.86 -3.16
C ALA A 252 0.89 5.16 -1.72
#